data_b1115d94c7e0f3fa55965adb833b2c35
#
_entry.id   b1115d94c7e0f3fa55965adb833b2c35
#
_cell.length_a   1.000
_cell.length_b   1.000
_cell.length_c   1.000
_cell.angle_alpha   90.00
_cell.angle_beta   90.00
_cell.angle_gamma   90.00
#
_symmetry.space_group_name_H-M   'P 1'
#
loop_
_entity.id
_entity.type
_entity.pdbx_description
1 polymer ?
#
loop_
_entity_poly.entity_id
_entity_poly.type
_entity_poly.pdbx_seq_one_letter_code
_entity_poly.pdbx_strand_id
1 'polypeptide(L)'
;MLKLESVHTFYGQIEALKGVSLDVHPGEIVTLIGANGAGKSTLLMTICGSPHASKGAILFEGQDITHKPTHVIMQCGLALVPEGRRIFPGLTVQENLQMGGFFADKARLETDLERVFTLFPRLKERRGQRGGTLSGG
;
A
#
# COMPACT_ATOMS: atom_id res chain seq x y z
N MET A 1 -9.87 -13.15 -3.15
CA MET A 1 -9.55 -11.80 -2.62
C MET A 1 -8.85 -10.92 -3.67
N LEU A 2 -7.59 -11.20 -4.05
CA LEU A 2 -6.88 -10.48 -5.11
C LEU A 2 -6.48 -11.45 -6.22
N LYS A 3 -6.72 -11.09 -7.49
CA LYS A 3 -6.34 -11.91 -8.65
C LYS A 3 -5.70 -11.04 -9.72
N LEU A 4 -4.56 -11.47 -10.21
CA LEU A 4 -3.84 -10.89 -11.34
C LEU A 4 -3.86 -11.88 -12.51
N GLU A 5 -4.22 -11.42 -13.70
CA GLU A 5 -4.29 -12.23 -14.90
C GLU A 5 -3.40 -11.63 -15.98
N SER A 6 -2.26 -12.28 -16.25
CA SER A 6 -1.30 -11.89 -17.29
C SER A 6 -0.98 -10.39 -17.31
N VAL A 7 -0.63 -9.84 -16.13
CA VAL A 7 -0.38 -8.41 -15.96
C VAL A 7 0.95 -8.01 -16.57
N HIS A 8 0.91 -7.03 -17.47
CA HIS A 8 2.08 -6.38 -18.06
C HIS A 8 2.14 -4.91 -17.62
N THR A 9 3.33 -4.43 -17.33
CA THR A 9 3.55 -3.03 -16.93
C THR A 9 4.82 -2.50 -17.55
N PHE A 10 4.78 -1.26 -18.03
CA PHE A 10 5.89 -0.59 -18.68
C PHE A 10 6.29 0.70 -17.96
N TYR A 11 7.58 0.99 -17.96
CA TYR A 11 8.16 2.31 -17.70
C TYR A 11 8.75 2.84 -19.01
N GLY A 12 8.01 3.70 -19.71
CA GLY A 12 8.35 4.10 -21.07
C GLY A 12 8.42 2.90 -22.02
N GLN A 13 9.59 2.60 -22.56
CA GLN A 13 9.81 1.45 -23.44
C GLN A 13 10.24 0.17 -22.71
N ILE A 14 10.46 0.23 -21.41
CA ILE A 14 10.95 -0.91 -20.62
C ILE A 14 9.77 -1.68 -20.05
N GLU A 15 9.62 -2.94 -20.46
CA GLU A 15 8.63 -3.87 -19.89
C GLU A 15 9.14 -4.42 -18.57
N ALA A 16 8.59 -3.92 -17.46
CA ALA A 16 8.97 -4.29 -16.11
C ALA A 16 8.22 -5.52 -15.59
N LEU A 17 6.96 -5.73 -16.02
CA LEU A 17 6.18 -6.93 -15.74
C LEU A 17 5.77 -7.58 -17.07
N LYS A 18 6.00 -8.87 -17.19
CA LYS A 18 5.87 -9.65 -18.44
C LYS A 18 4.84 -10.76 -18.29
N GLY A 19 3.56 -10.40 -18.11
CA GLY A 19 2.47 -11.36 -18.02
C GLY A 19 2.41 -12.08 -16.66
N VAL A 20 2.51 -11.33 -15.56
CA VAL A 20 2.46 -11.89 -14.20
C VAL A 20 1.04 -12.27 -13.85
N SER A 21 0.85 -13.52 -13.39
CA SER A 21 -0.42 -14.00 -12.84
C SER A 21 -0.20 -14.43 -11.39
N LEU A 22 -1.15 -14.09 -10.52
CA LEU A 22 -1.08 -14.36 -9.08
C LEU A 22 -2.50 -14.39 -8.50
N ASP A 23 -2.75 -15.32 -7.61
CA ASP A 23 -3.97 -15.36 -6.80
C ASP A 23 -3.60 -15.24 -5.31
N VAL A 24 -4.34 -14.42 -4.58
CA VAL A 24 -4.25 -14.29 -3.11
C VAL A 24 -5.63 -14.52 -2.53
N HIS A 25 -5.76 -15.54 -1.70
CA HIS A 25 -7.03 -15.90 -1.04
C HIS A 25 -7.21 -15.18 0.31
N PRO A 26 -8.43 -15.10 0.84
CA PRO A 26 -8.67 -14.55 2.17
C PRO A 26 -7.87 -15.29 3.24
N GLY A 27 -7.22 -14.53 4.14
CA GLY A 27 -6.39 -15.08 5.23
C GLY A 27 -5.03 -15.62 4.81
N GLU A 28 -4.66 -15.49 3.54
CA GLU A 28 -3.38 -15.97 3.00
C GLU A 28 -2.29 -14.91 3.10
N ILE A 29 -1.06 -15.35 3.38
CA ILE A 29 0.16 -14.54 3.29
C ILE A 29 0.96 -15.03 2.09
N VAL A 30 1.11 -14.18 1.09
CA VAL A 30 1.88 -14.47 -0.12
C VAL A 30 3.20 -13.72 -0.10
N THR A 31 4.30 -14.40 -0.38
CA THR A 31 5.64 -13.82 -0.45
C THR A 31 6.14 -13.78 -1.88
N LEU A 32 6.61 -12.61 -2.31
CA LEU A 32 7.27 -12.43 -3.61
C LEU A 32 8.79 -12.55 -3.43
N ILE A 33 9.39 -13.55 -4.06
CA ILE A 33 10.83 -13.80 -4.02
C ILE A 33 11.44 -13.52 -5.39
N GLY A 34 12.60 -12.92 -5.43
CA GLY A 34 13.34 -12.62 -6.67
C GLY A 34 14.48 -11.65 -6.46
N ALA A 35 15.39 -11.58 -7.42
CA ALA A 35 16.52 -10.65 -7.41
C ALA A 35 16.07 -9.17 -7.39
N ASN A 36 17.00 -8.27 -7.07
CA ASN A 36 16.75 -6.84 -7.22
C ASN A 36 16.53 -6.51 -8.70
N GLY A 37 15.52 -5.69 -8.98
CA GLY A 37 15.11 -5.39 -10.36
C GLY A 37 14.16 -6.42 -10.99
N ALA A 38 13.80 -7.52 -10.30
CA ALA A 38 12.86 -8.53 -10.84
C ALA A 38 11.39 -8.07 -10.95
N GLY A 39 11.07 -6.82 -10.62
CA GLY A 39 9.72 -6.28 -10.75
C GLY A 39 8.83 -6.42 -9.49
N LYS A 40 9.36 -6.91 -8.36
CA LYS A 40 8.55 -7.11 -7.13
C LYS A 40 7.84 -5.84 -6.66
N SER A 41 8.59 -4.76 -6.48
CA SER A 41 8.03 -3.45 -6.08
C SER A 41 7.11 -2.88 -7.17
N THR A 42 7.46 -3.10 -8.45
CA THR A 42 6.62 -2.70 -9.58
C THR A 42 5.27 -3.43 -9.54
N LEU A 43 5.25 -4.72 -9.21
CA LEU A 43 4.00 -5.48 -9.09
C LEU A 43 3.09 -4.90 -8.02
N LEU A 44 3.64 -4.65 -6.82
CA LEU A 44 2.88 -4.03 -5.72
C LEU A 44 2.35 -2.64 -6.10
N MET A 45 3.18 -1.83 -6.74
CA MET A 45 2.77 -0.49 -7.21
C MET A 45 1.71 -0.58 -8.32
N THR A 46 1.82 -1.54 -9.24
CA THR A 46 0.84 -1.76 -10.32
C THR A 46 -0.52 -2.17 -9.75
N ILE A 47 -0.55 -3.03 -8.73
CA ILE A 47 -1.80 -3.38 -8.01
C ILE A 47 -2.46 -2.13 -7.44
N CYS A 48 -1.67 -1.17 -6.98
CA CYS A 48 -2.15 0.12 -6.45
C CYS A 48 -2.42 1.18 -7.54
N GLY A 49 -2.29 0.83 -8.82
CA GLY A 49 -2.58 1.72 -9.94
C GLY A 49 -1.52 2.78 -10.23
N SER A 50 -0.26 2.57 -9.83
CA SER A 50 0.82 3.53 -10.09
C SER A 50 2.17 2.81 -10.34
N PRO A 51 2.53 2.50 -11.59
CA PRO A 51 1.78 2.70 -12.84
C PRO A 51 0.62 1.71 -13.02
N HIS A 52 -0.33 2.02 -13.88
CA HIS A 52 -1.37 1.07 -14.28
C HIS A 52 -0.81 -0.08 -15.10
N ALA A 53 -1.47 -1.24 -15.04
CA ALA A 53 -1.20 -2.32 -15.98
C ALA A 53 -1.53 -1.88 -17.39
N SER A 54 -0.66 -2.22 -18.35
CA SER A 54 -0.86 -1.93 -19.78
C SER A 54 -1.61 -3.05 -20.51
N LYS A 55 -1.53 -4.28 -19.97
CA LYS A 55 -2.25 -5.47 -20.44
C LYS A 55 -2.57 -6.36 -19.23
N GLY A 56 -3.52 -7.26 -19.41
CA GLY A 56 -4.01 -8.15 -18.37
C GLY A 56 -5.09 -7.51 -17.51
N ALA A 57 -5.42 -8.14 -16.40
CA ALA A 57 -6.46 -7.67 -15.49
C ALA A 57 -6.02 -7.83 -14.04
N ILE A 58 -6.51 -6.91 -13.18
CA ILE A 58 -6.34 -6.97 -11.74
C ILE A 58 -7.73 -6.88 -11.12
N LEU A 59 -8.13 -7.94 -10.41
CA LEU A 59 -9.42 -8.02 -9.75
C LEU A 59 -9.21 -8.04 -8.22
N PHE A 60 -9.95 -7.23 -7.51
CA PHE A 60 -10.00 -7.21 -6.05
C PHE A 60 -11.44 -7.39 -5.58
N GLU A 61 -11.69 -8.40 -4.74
CA GLU A 61 -13.03 -8.79 -4.29
C GLU A 61 -14.02 -8.96 -5.45
N GLY A 62 -13.54 -9.52 -6.58
CA GLY A 62 -14.31 -9.72 -7.80
C GLY A 62 -14.55 -8.46 -8.64
N GLN A 63 -14.07 -7.30 -8.20
CA GLN A 63 -14.19 -6.05 -8.96
C GLN A 63 -12.91 -5.80 -9.77
N ASP A 64 -13.04 -5.42 -11.03
CA ASP A 64 -11.92 -4.98 -11.84
C ASP A 64 -11.41 -3.61 -11.36
N ILE A 65 -10.14 -3.58 -10.96
CA ILE A 65 -9.43 -2.37 -10.50
C ILE A 65 -8.28 -1.97 -11.43
N THR A 66 -8.10 -2.65 -12.56
CA THR A 66 -6.96 -2.52 -13.48
C THR A 66 -6.61 -1.08 -13.84
N HIS A 67 -7.63 -0.26 -14.12
CA HIS A 67 -7.47 1.13 -14.54
C HIS A 67 -8.11 2.14 -13.58
N LYS A 68 -8.51 1.69 -12.38
CA LYS A 68 -9.05 2.63 -11.37
C LYS A 68 -7.95 3.52 -10.82
N PRO A 69 -8.24 4.79 -10.53
CA PRO A 69 -7.30 5.68 -9.88
C PRO A 69 -6.87 5.14 -8.51
N THR A 70 -5.63 5.38 -8.11
CA THR A 70 -5.05 4.88 -6.84
C THR A 70 -5.94 5.16 -5.63
N HIS A 71 -6.52 6.37 -5.51
CA HIS A 71 -7.38 6.71 -4.37
C HIS A 71 -8.65 5.85 -4.32
N VAL A 72 -9.22 5.46 -5.47
CA VAL A 72 -10.37 4.56 -5.54
C VAL A 72 -9.97 3.13 -5.12
N ILE A 73 -8.79 2.68 -5.57
CA ILE A 73 -8.25 1.36 -5.17
C ILE A 73 -8.04 1.31 -3.65
N MET A 74 -7.48 2.38 -3.06
CA MET A 74 -7.28 2.47 -1.60
C MET A 74 -8.61 2.44 -0.84
N GLN A 75 -9.67 3.09 -1.36
CA GLN A 75 -11.02 3.04 -0.77
C GLN A 75 -11.65 1.63 -0.78
N CYS A 76 -11.22 0.75 -1.69
CA CYS A 76 -11.62 -0.65 -1.68
C CYS A 76 -10.99 -1.47 -0.53
N GLY A 77 -10.05 -0.89 0.23
CA GLY A 77 -9.38 -1.55 1.36
C GLY A 77 -7.98 -2.10 1.03
N LEU A 78 -7.44 -1.78 -0.13
CA LEU A 78 -6.03 -2.06 -0.45
C LEU A 78 -5.13 -0.98 0.15
N ALA A 79 -4.03 -1.39 0.78
CA ALA A 79 -3.00 -0.48 1.28
C ALA A 79 -1.61 -0.98 0.90
N LEU A 80 -0.72 -0.07 0.55
CA LEU A 80 0.68 -0.36 0.26
C LEU A 80 1.56 0.32 1.29
N VAL A 81 2.44 -0.46 1.93
CA VAL A 81 3.53 0.07 2.75
C VAL A 81 4.79 0.11 1.88
N PRO A 82 5.20 1.29 1.38
CA PRO A 82 6.34 1.41 0.48
C PRO A 82 7.66 1.30 1.22
N GLU A 83 8.71 0.95 0.50
CA GLU A 83 10.09 1.02 1.00
C GLU A 83 10.48 2.47 1.36
N GLY A 84 11.44 2.62 2.29
CA GLY A 84 11.99 3.91 2.67
C GLY A 84 11.10 4.73 3.60
N ARG A 85 10.26 4.07 4.38
CA ARG A 85 9.36 4.64 5.41
C ARG A 85 8.27 5.58 4.86
N ARG A 86 8.56 6.44 3.88
CA ARG A 86 7.65 7.36 3.18
C ARG A 86 6.69 8.14 4.10
N ILE A 87 7.12 8.44 5.32
CA ILE A 87 6.39 9.31 6.25
C ILE A 87 6.59 10.78 5.87
N PHE A 88 5.73 11.65 6.34
CA PHE A 88 5.87 13.10 6.23
C PHE A 88 6.74 13.61 7.38
N PRO A 89 8.03 13.94 7.14
CA PRO A 89 8.98 14.24 8.22
C PRO A 89 8.64 15.52 8.99
N GLY A 90 7.96 16.46 8.36
CA GLY A 90 7.50 17.71 8.97
C GLY A 90 6.26 17.57 9.85
N LEU A 91 5.48 16.51 9.66
CA LEU A 91 4.30 16.20 10.47
C LEU A 91 4.68 15.45 11.74
N THR A 92 3.87 15.59 12.78
CA THR A 92 3.98 14.80 14.01
C THR A 92 3.65 13.31 13.75
N VAL A 93 3.99 12.45 14.69
CA VAL A 93 3.58 11.02 14.66
C VAL A 93 2.07 10.91 14.53
N GLN A 94 1.31 11.66 15.33
CA GLN A 94 -0.15 11.61 15.30
C GLN A 94 -0.71 12.06 13.94
N GLU A 95 -0.21 13.16 13.38
CA GLU A 95 -0.63 13.64 12.06
C GLU A 95 -0.30 12.64 10.94
N ASN A 96 0.87 11.99 10.98
CA ASN A 96 1.21 10.93 10.05
C ASN A 96 0.22 9.74 10.14
N LEU A 97 -0.17 9.33 11.35
CA LEU A 97 -1.16 8.26 11.54
C LEU A 97 -2.55 8.69 11.03
N GLN A 98 -2.95 9.93 11.28
CA GLN A 98 -4.21 10.48 10.77
C GLN A 98 -4.25 10.52 9.24
N MET A 99 -3.12 10.80 8.57
CA MET A 99 -3.02 10.70 7.11
C MET A 99 -3.29 9.28 6.60
N GLY A 100 -2.87 8.25 7.32
CA GLY A 100 -3.20 6.85 7.00
C GLY A 100 -4.70 6.54 7.09
N GLY A 101 -5.43 7.24 7.92
CA GLY A 101 -6.88 7.13 8.08
C GLY A 101 -7.70 8.12 7.23
N PHE A 102 -7.13 8.69 6.18
CA PHE A 102 -7.74 9.79 5.39
C PHE A 102 -9.15 9.48 4.88
N PHE A 103 -9.45 8.21 4.57
CA PHE A 103 -10.78 7.78 4.10
C PHE A 103 -11.72 7.32 5.23
N ALA A 104 -11.25 7.28 6.48
CA ALA A 104 -12.09 6.90 7.61
C ALA A 104 -12.95 8.09 8.09
N ASP A 105 -14.15 7.81 8.58
CA ASP A 105 -14.88 8.81 9.33
C ASP A 105 -14.20 9.12 10.68
N LYS A 106 -14.59 10.21 11.32
CA LYS A 106 -13.95 10.70 12.56
C LYS A 106 -14.00 9.66 13.69
N ALA A 107 -15.13 8.99 13.89
CA ALA A 107 -15.29 8.04 14.99
C ALA A 107 -14.41 6.80 14.78
N ARG A 108 -14.36 6.30 13.55
CA ARG A 108 -13.47 5.20 13.17
C ARG A 108 -12.01 5.59 13.31
N LEU A 109 -11.63 6.79 12.86
CA LEU A 109 -10.25 7.27 12.96
C LEU A 109 -9.78 7.31 14.43
N GLU A 110 -10.61 7.79 15.36
CA GLU A 110 -10.29 7.83 16.78
C GLU A 110 -10.09 6.41 17.35
N THR A 111 -10.96 5.47 17.00
CA THR A 111 -10.87 4.07 17.41
C THR A 111 -9.60 3.40 16.86
N ASP A 112 -9.31 3.62 15.59
CA ASP A 112 -8.12 3.04 14.92
C ASP A 112 -6.81 3.63 15.49
N LEU A 113 -6.78 4.92 15.83
CA LEU A 113 -5.64 5.56 16.50
C LEU A 113 -5.37 4.94 17.88
N GLU A 114 -6.39 4.73 18.70
CA GLU A 114 -6.21 4.07 20.01
C GLU A 114 -5.74 2.62 19.86
N ARG A 115 -6.22 1.90 18.84
CA ARG A 115 -5.73 0.56 18.52
C ARG A 115 -4.25 0.58 18.13
N VAL A 116 -3.84 1.51 17.26
CA VAL A 116 -2.42 1.66 16.86
C VAL A 116 -1.56 2.00 18.08
N PHE A 117 -2.00 2.90 18.95
CA PHE A 117 -1.26 3.25 20.16
C PHE A 117 -1.18 2.10 21.19
N THR A 118 -2.17 1.21 21.20
CA THR A 118 -2.12 -0.01 22.01
C THR A 118 -1.08 -1.00 21.44
N LEU A 119 -1.04 -1.17 20.12
CA LEU A 119 -0.06 -2.05 19.45
C LEU A 119 1.36 -1.47 19.50
N PHE A 120 1.50 -0.15 19.46
CA PHE A 120 2.78 0.56 19.43
C PHE A 120 2.83 1.67 20.48
N PRO A 121 3.01 1.33 21.80
CA PRO A 121 2.98 2.31 22.90
C PRO A 121 3.98 3.45 22.71
N ARG A 122 5.14 3.19 22.10
CA ARG A 122 6.16 4.21 21.83
C ARG A 122 5.67 5.32 20.89
N LEU A 123 4.75 5.01 19.97
CA LEU A 123 4.14 6.04 19.13
C LEU A 123 3.19 6.93 19.95
N LYS A 124 2.48 6.36 20.94
CA LYS A 124 1.64 7.15 21.86
C LYS A 124 2.47 8.11 22.70
N GLU A 125 3.57 7.65 23.29
CA GLU A 125 4.51 8.45 24.07
C GLU A 125 5.07 9.64 23.25
N ARG A 126 5.29 9.41 21.96
CA ARG A 126 5.92 10.36 21.03
C ARG A 126 4.94 11.00 20.05
N ARG A 127 3.64 10.95 20.32
CA ARG A 127 2.60 11.39 19.37
C ARG A 127 2.76 12.82 18.85
N GLY A 128 3.31 13.73 19.68
CA GLY A 128 3.60 15.11 19.30
C GLY A 128 4.99 15.33 18.69
N GLN A 129 5.85 14.30 18.62
CA GLN A 129 7.19 14.39 18.04
C GLN A 129 7.10 14.40 16.50
N ARG A 130 7.94 15.20 15.84
CA ARG A 130 8.02 15.20 14.36
C ARG A 130 8.55 13.87 13.84
N GLY A 131 7.90 13.31 12.81
CA GLY A 131 8.25 12.03 12.21
C GLY A 131 9.71 11.94 11.75
N GLY A 132 10.24 13.03 11.19
CA GLY A 132 11.63 13.09 10.72
C GLY A 132 12.69 13.00 11.82
N THR A 133 12.32 13.16 13.09
CA THR A 133 13.23 13.08 14.24
C THR A 133 13.20 11.72 14.94
N LEU A 134 12.36 10.79 14.46
CA LEU A 134 12.34 9.43 14.98
C LEU A 134 13.57 8.66 14.50
N SER A 135 14.29 8.02 15.43
CA SER A 135 15.32 7.04 15.10
C SER A 135 14.69 5.77 14.49
N GLY A 136 15.47 5.02 13.72
CA GLY A 136 15.02 3.76 13.14
C GLY A 136 14.78 2.71 14.21
N GLY A 137 13.58 2.22 14.27
CA GLY A 137 13.19 1.15 15.20
C GLY A 137 11.72 1.15 15.43
#